data_a0374fc653526ef7f02277ec7192b824
#
_entry.id   a0374fc653526ef7f02277ec7192b824
#
_cell.length_a   1.000
_cell.length_b   1.000
_cell.length_c   1.000
_cell.angle_alpha   90.00
_cell.angle_beta   90.00
_cell.angle_gamma   90.00
#
_symmetry.space_group_name_H-M   'P 1'
#
loop_
_entity.id
_entity.type
_entity.pdbx_description
1 polymer ?
#
loop_
_entity_poly.entity_id
_entity_poly.type
_entity_poly.pdbx_seq_one_letter_code
_entity_poly.pdbx_strand_id
1 'polypeptide(L)'
;MNIFNRKNVIVGLTCLLSVSVVGWLIYDAKDNFIRIWNEVNTLYLVLACLSSAAIYVCMGMSLWETLKLLGQRINLGAAISIAFVSTTVNYLVSTMGVSGFALRAHLLGKRNVPLGASVMSSIVISVLLYFVLIIIILQGSLLLILSHHAAPGQMLRNFILVVVIAGIGALVTGFLFNNEFRYKGIRKIFMLINKVIYNLFGALIPKNNYSAFTKQLDNGINTIHNNKLKLSRAIAYICGDWIFTILILYLAFMAVGIKISIGVLLAGFAVGMATTLIPILPGGLGAMEIAMTSVFSQMGIDWDSALMACLIYRVVYYIIPGIISVFVYWGLKLSEPMAMTKNKAKEYMDNEAEN
;
A
#
# COMPACT_ATOMS: atom_id res chain seq x y z
N MET A 1 -9.11 28.16 -15.00
CA MET A 1 -8.77 26.91 -14.25
C MET A 1 -7.41 27.11 -13.62
N ASN A 2 -7.36 27.54 -12.33
CA ASN A 2 -6.10 27.85 -11.64
C ASN A 2 -5.34 26.55 -11.33
N ILE A 3 -4.37 26.22 -12.16
CA ILE A 3 -3.45 25.06 -12.01
C ILE A 3 -2.53 25.24 -10.77
N PHE A 4 -2.38 26.46 -10.27
CA PHE A 4 -1.59 26.80 -9.08
C PHE A 4 -2.44 26.81 -7.80
N ASN A 5 -3.01 25.67 -7.44
CA ASN A 5 -3.56 25.51 -6.10
C ASN A 5 -2.39 25.23 -5.14
N ARG A 6 -2.38 25.89 -3.97
CA ARG A 6 -1.33 25.80 -2.94
C ARG A 6 -0.95 24.34 -2.59
N LYS A 7 -1.91 23.41 -2.68
CA LYS A 7 -1.68 21.97 -2.52
C LYS A 7 -0.84 21.38 -3.65
N ASN A 8 -1.10 21.74 -4.91
CA ASN A 8 -0.35 21.22 -6.07
C ASN A 8 1.10 21.72 -6.06
N VAL A 9 1.31 22.94 -5.59
CA VAL A 9 2.66 23.52 -5.41
C VAL A 9 3.43 22.80 -4.32
N ILE A 10 2.80 22.50 -3.17
CA ILE A 10 3.44 21.74 -2.07
C ILE A 10 3.80 20.33 -2.53
N VAL A 11 2.89 19.62 -3.17
CA VAL A 11 3.15 18.26 -3.71
C VAL A 11 4.25 18.30 -4.77
N GLY A 12 4.23 19.28 -5.66
CA GLY A 12 5.28 19.48 -6.67
C GLY A 12 6.65 19.75 -6.04
N LEU A 13 6.72 20.61 -5.02
CA LEU A 13 7.95 20.90 -4.29
C LEU A 13 8.49 19.69 -3.52
N THR A 14 7.61 18.91 -2.87
CA THR A 14 8.05 17.69 -2.17
C THR A 14 8.52 16.61 -3.13
N CYS A 15 7.88 16.44 -4.28
CA CYS A 15 8.36 15.54 -5.35
C CYS A 15 9.72 16.00 -5.89
N LEU A 16 9.88 17.29 -6.19
CA LEU A 16 11.14 17.86 -6.65
C LEU A 16 12.26 17.65 -5.62
N LEU A 17 12.00 17.94 -4.36
CA LEU A 17 12.96 17.76 -3.27
C LEU A 17 13.36 16.28 -3.13
N SER A 18 12.42 15.36 -3.19
CA SER A 18 12.69 13.91 -3.11
C SER A 18 13.55 13.43 -4.28
N VAL A 19 13.21 13.85 -5.51
CA VAL A 19 13.99 13.51 -6.71
C VAL A 19 15.37 14.13 -6.65
N SER A 20 15.50 15.38 -6.15
CA SER A 20 16.79 16.06 -6.00
C SER A 20 17.69 15.36 -4.98
N VAL A 21 17.15 14.91 -3.85
CA VAL A 21 17.92 14.16 -2.84
C VAL A 21 18.42 12.83 -3.40
N VAL A 22 17.58 12.07 -4.08
CA VAL A 22 18.01 10.80 -4.71
C VAL A 22 19.00 11.05 -5.83
N GLY A 23 18.77 12.08 -6.66
CA GLY A 23 19.69 12.47 -7.73
C GLY A 23 21.06 12.91 -7.19
N TRP A 24 21.09 13.66 -6.09
CA TRP A 24 22.33 14.05 -5.43
C TRP A 24 23.08 12.86 -4.86
N LEU A 25 22.41 11.92 -4.19
CA LEU A 25 23.01 10.68 -3.67
C LEU A 25 23.63 9.84 -4.79
N ILE A 26 22.94 9.72 -5.94
CA ILE A 26 23.47 8.97 -7.10
C ILE A 26 24.66 9.71 -7.71
N TYR A 27 24.61 11.05 -7.78
CA TYR A 27 25.70 11.86 -8.33
C TYR A 27 26.95 11.79 -7.47
N ASP A 28 26.81 11.86 -6.15
CA ASP A 28 27.91 11.79 -5.20
C ASP A 28 28.61 10.42 -5.25
N ALA A 29 27.85 9.35 -5.40
CA ALA A 29 28.35 7.98 -5.48
C ALA A 29 28.57 7.45 -6.92
N LYS A 30 28.50 8.31 -7.95
CA LYS A 30 28.40 7.90 -9.38
C LYS A 30 29.48 6.90 -9.83
N ASP A 31 30.74 7.13 -9.45
CA ASP A 31 31.87 6.30 -9.91
C ASP A 31 31.82 4.91 -9.28
N ASN A 32 31.45 4.83 -8.01
CA ASN A 32 31.20 3.57 -7.31
C ASN A 32 29.96 2.86 -7.86
N PHE A 33 28.90 3.63 -8.19
CA PHE A 33 27.69 3.10 -8.80
C PHE A 33 27.95 2.44 -10.16
N ILE A 34 28.72 3.10 -11.04
CA ILE A 34 29.07 2.54 -12.35
C ILE A 34 29.85 1.24 -12.19
N ARG A 35 30.81 1.21 -11.27
CA ARG A 35 31.58 0.01 -10.98
C ARG A 35 30.68 -1.13 -10.48
N ILE A 36 29.87 -0.86 -9.44
CA ILE A 36 28.96 -1.85 -8.85
C ILE A 36 27.95 -2.32 -9.90
N TRP A 37 27.40 -1.42 -10.73
CA TRP A 37 26.44 -1.76 -11.77
C TRP A 37 27.00 -2.73 -12.82
N ASN A 38 28.26 -2.57 -13.18
CA ASN A 38 28.92 -3.46 -14.13
C ASN A 38 29.12 -4.89 -13.58
N GLU A 39 29.14 -5.03 -12.26
CA GLU A 39 29.31 -6.32 -11.55
C GLU A 39 27.96 -6.91 -11.11
N VAL A 40 26.83 -6.23 -11.36
CA VAL A 40 25.51 -6.68 -10.93
C VAL A 40 25.12 -8.01 -11.60
N ASN A 41 24.76 -8.97 -10.77
CA ASN A 41 24.29 -10.27 -11.25
C ASN A 41 22.85 -10.19 -11.73
N THR A 42 22.68 -10.25 -13.06
CA THR A 42 21.39 -10.15 -13.76
C THR A 42 20.39 -11.23 -13.34
N LEU A 43 20.84 -12.42 -12.97
CA LEU A 43 19.94 -13.50 -12.51
C LEU A 43 19.13 -13.06 -11.28
N TYR A 44 19.78 -12.45 -10.30
CA TYR A 44 19.09 -11.96 -9.09
C TYR A 44 18.15 -10.79 -9.38
N LEU A 45 18.44 -9.94 -10.36
CA LEU A 45 17.53 -8.90 -10.82
C LEU A 45 16.25 -9.48 -11.44
N VAL A 46 16.40 -10.50 -12.29
CA VAL A 46 15.25 -11.19 -12.90
C VAL A 46 14.40 -11.85 -11.81
N LEU A 47 15.02 -12.54 -10.85
CA LEU A 47 14.30 -13.15 -9.73
C LEU A 47 13.60 -12.09 -8.86
N ALA A 48 14.21 -10.91 -8.66
CA ALA A 48 13.58 -9.80 -7.96
C ALA A 48 12.34 -9.27 -8.73
N CYS A 49 12.42 -9.13 -10.05
CA CYS A 49 11.26 -8.76 -10.89
C CYS A 49 10.14 -9.81 -10.84
N LEU A 50 10.47 -11.10 -10.85
CA LEU A 50 9.49 -12.17 -10.69
C LEU A 50 8.84 -12.12 -9.30
N SER A 51 9.62 -11.83 -8.24
CA SER A 51 9.10 -11.64 -6.89
C SER A 51 8.16 -10.43 -6.83
N SER A 52 8.47 -9.34 -7.54
CA SER A 52 7.58 -8.17 -7.65
C SER A 52 6.26 -8.54 -8.32
N ALA A 53 6.28 -9.31 -9.39
CA ALA A 53 5.04 -9.81 -10.02
C ALA A 53 4.22 -10.69 -9.06
N ALA A 54 4.88 -11.55 -8.28
CA ALA A 54 4.23 -12.40 -7.30
C ALA A 54 3.53 -11.59 -6.18
N ILE A 55 4.09 -10.46 -5.75
CA ILE A 55 3.45 -9.53 -4.79
C ILE A 55 2.08 -9.09 -5.30
N TYR A 56 2.00 -8.61 -6.53
CA TYR A 56 0.75 -8.09 -7.08
C TYR A 56 -0.28 -9.19 -7.33
N VAL A 57 0.17 -10.42 -7.63
CA VAL A 57 -0.71 -11.59 -7.65
C VAL A 57 -1.24 -11.88 -6.24
N CYS A 58 -0.41 -11.89 -5.21
CA CYS A 58 -0.82 -12.07 -3.83
C CYS A 58 -1.82 -11.01 -3.37
N MET A 59 -1.56 -9.73 -3.66
CA MET A 59 -2.48 -8.63 -3.37
C MET A 59 -3.85 -8.82 -4.06
N GLY A 60 -3.83 -9.21 -5.33
CA GLY A 60 -5.04 -9.48 -6.11
C GLY A 60 -5.84 -10.67 -5.58
N MET A 61 -5.15 -11.74 -5.22
CA MET A 61 -5.76 -12.92 -4.59
C MET A 61 -6.36 -12.58 -3.23
N SER A 62 -5.67 -11.78 -2.41
CA SER A 62 -6.20 -11.29 -1.14
C SER A 62 -7.47 -10.45 -1.33
N LEU A 63 -7.49 -9.56 -2.33
CA LEU A 63 -8.69 -8.78 -2.67
C LEU A 63 -9.83 -9.69 -3.14
N TRP A 64 -9.55 -10.66 -4.01
CA TRP A 64 -10.53 -11.59 -4.53
C TRP A 64 -11.17 -12.45 -3.44
N GLU A 65 -10.36 -13.05 -2.56
CA GLU A 65 -10.86 -13.85 -1.43
C GLU A 65 -11.67 -12.99 -0.44
N THR A 66 -11.23 -11.76 -0.17
CA THR A 66 -11.97 -10.86 0.73
C THR A 66 -13.31 -10.44 0.12
N LEU A 67 -13.37 -10.12 -1.17
CA LEU A 67 -14.62 -9.80 -1.85
C LEU A 67 -15.57 -11.01 -1.90
N LYS A 68 -15.04 -12.20 -2.17
CA LYS A 68 -15.80 -13.45 -2.15
C LYS A 68 -16.38 -13.74 -0.77
N LEU A 69 -15.62 -13.48 0.30
CA LEU A 69 -16.08 -13.56 1.68
C LEU A 69 -17.26 -12.62 1.95
N LEU A 70 -17.23 -11.42 1.36
CA LEU A 70 -18.29 -10.40 1.43
C LEU A 70 -19.46 -10.67 0.46
N GLY A 71 -19.51 -11.85 -0.17
CA GLY A 71 -20.57 -12.25 -1.09
C GLY A 71 -20.48 -11.61 -2.48
N GLN A 72 -19.38 -10.94 -2.80
CA GLN A 72 -19.17 -10.31 -4.10
C GLN A 72 -18.37 -11.21 -5.03
N ARG A 73 -18.82 -11.35 -6.27
CA ARG A 73 -18.13 -12.17 -7.28
C ARG A 73 -17.57 -11.29 -8.37
N ILE A 74 -16.25 -11.26 -8.48
CA ILE A 74 -15.54 -10.62 -9.60
C ILE A 74 -14.58 -11.62 -10.24
N ASN A 75 -14.22 -11.38 -11.48
CA ASN A 75 -13.20 -12.18 -12.16
C ASN A 75 -11.84 -12.00 -11.45
N LEU A 76 -11.08 -13.09 -11.30
CA LEU A 76 -9.76 -13.06 -10.65
C LEU A 76 -8.79 -12.11 -11.34
N GLY A 77 -8.73 -12.12 -12.69
CA GLY A 77 -7.88 -11.20 -13.45
C GLY A 77 -8.25 -9.72 -13.19
N ALA A 78 -9.55 -9.41 -13.07
CA ALA A 78 -10.00 -8.08 -12.70
C ALA A 78 -9.59 -7.71 -11.26
N ALA A 79 -9.66 -8.65 -10.31
CA ALA A 79 -9.23 -8.42 -8.94
C ALA A 79 -7.73 -8.11 -8.87
N ILE A 80 -6.90 -8.90 -9.56
CA ILE A 80 -5.44 -8.70 -9.65
C ILE A 80 -5.14 -7.33 -10.27
N SER A 81 -5.75 -7.01 -11.41
CA SER A 81 -5.52 -5.74 -12.09
C SER A 81 -5.97 -4.53 -11.26
N ILE A 82 -7.12 -4.62 -10.56
CA ILE A 82 -7.61 -3.55 -9.68
C ILE A 82 -6.70 -3.38 -8.47
N ALA A 83 -6.28 -4.48 -7.83
CA ALA A 83 -5.34 -4.44 -6.72
C ALA A 83 -4.01 -3.81 -7.17
N PHE A 84 -3.46 -4.26 -8.31
CA PHE A 84 -2.23 -3.75 -8.89
C PHE A 84 -2.27 -2.24 -9.09
N VAL A 85 -3.23 -1.75 -9.87
CA VAL A 85 -3.34 -0.32 -10.18
C VAL A 85 -3.61 0.52 -8.93
N SER A 86 -4.53 0.09 -8.07
CA SER A 86 -4.86 0.86 -6.86
C SER A 86 -3.71 0.93 -5.86
N THR A 87 -2.94 -0.13 -5.72
CA THR A 87 -1.77 -0.18 -4.83
C THR A 87 -0.62 0.66 -5.39
N THR A 88 -0.36 0.57 -6.69
CA THR A 88 0.67 1.38 -7.33
C THR A 88 0.38 2.88 -7.24
N VAL A 89 -0.88 3.29 -7.48
CA VAL A 89 -1.29 4.69 -7.30
C VAL A 89 -1.12 5.13 -5.85
N ASN A 90 -1.38 4.24 -4.89
CA ASN A 90 -1.18 4.54 -3.48
C ASN A 90 0.30 4.80 -3.13
N TYR A 91 1.22 4.10 -3.78
CA TYR A 91 2.65 4.31 -3.60
C TYR A 91 3.15 5.59 -4.28
N LEU A 92 2.61 5.95 -5.44
CA LEU A 92 3.02 7.14 -6.19
C LEU A 92 2.43 8.43 -5.61
N VAL A 93 1.23 8.36 -5.04
CA VAL A 93 0.52 9.53 -4.51
C VAL A 93 0.48 9.48 -2.99
N SER A 94 1.22 10.39 -2.35
CA SER A 94 1.33 10.46 -0.89
C SER A 94 0.05 10.99 -0.23
N THR A 95 -0.96 10.12 -0.11
CA THR A 95 -2.26 10.45 0.49
C THR A 95 -2.64 9.54 1.66
N MET A 96 -1.70 8.94 2.34
CA MET A 96 -1.96 7.97 3.43
C MET A 96 -2.88 6.80 3.00
N GLY A 97 -2.80 6.36 1.75
CA GLY A 97 -3.65 5.27 1.26
C GLY A 97 -4.97 5.71 0.63
N VAL A 98 -5.40 6.96 0.80
CA VAL A 98 -6.71 7.44 0.34
C VAL A 98 -6.87 7.36 -1.18
N SER A 99 -5.81 7.69 -1.94
CA SER A 99 -5.84 7.65 -3.42
C SER A 99 -6.08 6.24 -3.96
N GLY A 100 -5.34 5.26 -3.46
CA GLY A 100 -5.52 3.86 -3.84
C GLY A 100 -6.87 3.31 -3.41
N PHE A 101 -7.34 3.70 -2.23
CA PHE A 101 -8.66 3.35 -1.72
C PHE A 101 -9.79 3.87 -2.61
N ALA A 102 -9.74 5.15 -2.96
CA ALA A 102 -10.73 5.80 -3.82
C ALA A 102 -10.75 5.18 -5.22
N LEU A 103 -9.56 4.94 -5.79
CA LEU A 103 -9.46 4.30 -7.11
C LEU A 103 -9.97 2.86 -7.09
N ARG A 104 -9.65 2.08 -6.05
CA ARG A 104 -10.16 0.72 -5.87
C ARG A 104 -11.69 0.70 -5.79
N ALA A 105 -12.27 1.58 -4.97
CA ALA A 105 -13.71 1.69 -4.83
C ALA A 105 -14.38 2.09 -6.16
N HIS A 106 -13.78 3.02 -6.91
CA HIS A 106 -14.27 3.40 -8.23
C HIS A 106 -14.23 2.24 -9.23
N LEU A 107 -13.09 1.54 -9.34
CA LEU A 107 -12.94 0.43 -10.30
C LEU A 107 -13.80 -0.79 -9.94
N LEU A 108 -14.02 -1.05 -8.64
CA LEU A 108 -14.94 -2.09 -8.18
C LEU A 108 -16.40 -1.70 -8.43
N GLY A 109 -16.75 -0.42 -8.22
CA GLY A 109 -18.09 0.09 -8.54
C GLY A 109 -18.46 -0.06 -10.01
N LYS A 110 -17.51 0.12 -10.93
CA LYS A 110 -17.68 -0.15 -12.37
C LYS A 110 -17.97 -1.62 -12.69
N ARG A 111 -17.75 -2.53 -11.74
CA ARG A 111 -18.04 -3.97 -11.82
C ARG A 111 -19.20 -4.40 -10.92
N ASN A 112 -20.11 -3.47 -10.62
CA ASN A 112 -21.31 -3.67 -9.81
C ASN A 112 -21.03 -4.13 -8.35
N VAL A 113 -19.81 -3.89 -7.84
CA VAL A 113 -19.52 -4.14 -6.42
C VAL A 113 -20.03 -2.95 -5.60
N PRO A 114 -20.89 -3.17 -4.59
CA PRO A 114 -21.41 -2.10 -3.74
C PRO A 114 -20.27 -1.35 -3.02
N LEU A 115 -20.42 -0.04 -2.85
CA LEU A 115 -19.40 0.81 -2.20
C LEU A 115 -19.02 0.29 -0.81
N GLY A 116 -20.01 -0.16 -0.02
CA GLY A 116 -19.74 -0.71 1.31
C GLY A 116 -18.87 -1.96 1.29
N ALA A 117 -19.07 -2.88 0.34
CA ALA A 117 -18.24 -4.06 0.17
C ALA A 117 -16.82 -3.68 -0.31
N SER A 118 -16.71 -2.70 -1.21
CA SER A 118 -15.42 -2.18 -1.69
C SER A 118 -14.60 -1.54 -0.56
N VAL A 119 -15.25 -0.72 0.26
CA VAL A 119 -14.61 -0.07 1.42
C VAL A 119 -14.24 -1.12 2.47
N MET A 120 -15.16 -2.05 2.79
CA MET A 120 -14.91 -3.10 3.77
C MET A 120 -13.74 -4.00 3.36
N SER A 121 -13.69 -4.44 2.10
CA SER A 121 -12.57 -5.26 1.61
C SER A 121 -11.23 -4.53 1.74
N SER A 122 -11.20 -3.23 1.45
CA SER A 122 -10.01 -2.42 1.57
C SER A 122 -9.58 -2.23 3.03
N ILE A 123 -10.53 -2.00 3.96
CA ILE A 123 -10.25 -1.90 5.40
C ILE A 123 -9.63 -3.21 5.90
N VAL A 124 -10.24 -4.35 5.58
CA VAL A 124 -9.75 -5.67 6.02
C VAL A 124 -8.33 -5.92 5.53
N ILE A 125 -8.08 -5.71 4.25
CA ILE A 125 -6.74 -5.89 3.66
C ILE A 125 -5.73 -4.94 4.33
N SER A 126 -6.07 -3.67 4.52
CA SER A 126 -5.18 -2.71 5.16
C SER A 126 -4.85 -3.09 6.61
N VAL A 127 -5.85 -3.51 7.37
CA VAL A 127 -5.66 -3.98 8.76
C VAL A 127 -4.69 -5.16 8.80
N LEU A 128 -4.88 -6.15 7.93
CA LEU A 128 -4.02 -7.32 7.87
C LEU A 128 -2.59 -6.96 7.41
N LEU A 129 -2.46 -6.09 6.40
CA LEU A 129 -1.15 -5.60 5.94
C LEU A 129 -0.39 -4.88 7.06
N TYR A 130 -1.04 -3.94 7.75
CA TYR A 130 -0.40 -3.21 8.85
C TYR A 130 -0.11 -4.10 10.06
N PHE A 131 -0.95 -5.11 10.33
CA PHE A 131 -0.70 -6.08 11.40
C PHE A 131 0.60 -6.87 11.14
N VAL A 132 0.81 -7.37 9.92
CA VAL A 132 2.05 -8.06 9.55
C VAL A 132 3.24 -7.09 9.57
N LEU A 133 3.07 -5.85 9.07
CA LEU A 133 4.09 -4.81 9.13
C LEU A 133 4.55 -4.54 10.57
N ILE A 134 3.61 -4.45 11.52
CA ILE A 134 3.91 -4.28 12.94
C ILE A 134 4.83 -5.40 13.45
N ILE A 135 4.50 -6.65 13.11
CA ILE A 135 5.31 -7.80 13.50
C ILE A 135 6.73 -7.69 12.92
N ILE A 136 6.86 -7.32 11.64
CA ILE A 136 8.17 -7.15 10.99
C ILE A 136 8.98 -6.03 11.67
N ILE A 137 8.35 -4.90 11.95
CA ILE A 137 9.03 -3.77 12.63
C ILE A 137 9.46 -4.16 14.04
N LEU A 138 8.63 -4.87 14.79
CA LEU A 138 8.96 -5.37 16.12
C LEU A 138 10.15 -6.33 16.08
N GLN A 139 10.15 -7.28 15.14
CA GLN A 139 11.25 -8.23 14.96
C GLN A 139 12.55 -7.50 14.56
N GLY A 140 12.50 -6.61 13.58
CA GLY A 140 13.67 -5.85 13.15
C GLY A 140 14.23 -4.94 14.25
N SER A 141 13.37 -4.27 15.01
CA SER A 141 13.78 -3.43 16.15
C SER A 141 14.41 -4.26 17.27
N LEU A 142 13.85 -5.43 17.56
CA LEU A 142 14.40 -6.35 18.57
C LEU A 142 15.81 -6.83 18.15
N LEU A 143 15.98 -7.21 16.89
CA LEU A 143 17.29 -7.64 16.37
C LEU A 143 18.33 -6.52 16.44
N LEU A 144 17.96 -5.27 16.16
CA LEU A 144 18.84 -4.11 16.33
C LEU A 144 19.28 -3.92 17.79
N ILE A 145 18.38 -4.08 18.74
CA ILE A 145 18.67 -3.94 20.17
C ILE A 145 19.63 -5.06 20.63
N LEU A 146 19.35 -6.29 20.22
CA LEU A 146 20.14 -7.47 20.61
C LEU A 146 21.56 -7.47 19.99
N SER A 147 21.73 -6.84 18.82
CA SER A 147 23.03 -6.78 18.13
C SER A 147 24.04 -5.84 18.79
N HIS A 148 23.70 -5.14 19.87
CA HIS A 148 24.55 -4.19 20.62
C HIS A 148 25.11 -3.02 19.77
N HIS A 149 24.60 -2.82 18.55
CA HIS A 149 25.00 -1.74 17.64
C HIS A 149 24.12 -0.48 17.79
N ALA A 150 23.14 -0.51 18.70
CA ALA A 150 22.22 0.60 18.89
C ALA A 150 22.77 1.60 19.90
N ALA A 151 23.01 2.84 19.47
CA ALA A 151 23.29 3.94 20.40
C ALA A 151 22.09 4.20 21.33
N PRO A 152 22.30 4.69 22.58
CA PRO A 152 21.20 4.92 23.55
C PRO A 152 20.04 5.74 23.01
N GLY A 153 20.30 6.76 22.17
CA GLY A 153 19.27 7.55 21.51
C GLY A 153 18.47 6.80 20.45
N GLN A 154 19.04 5.77 19.84
CA GLN A 154 18.34 4.91 18.88
C GLN A 154 17.37 3.96 19.59
N MET A 155 17.75 3.45 20.76
CA MET A 155 16.87 2.61 21.58
C MET A 155 15.58 3.36 21.97
N LEU A 156 15.69 4.60 22.44
CA LEU A 156 14.54 5.43 22.79
C LEU A 156 13.64 5.68 21.58
N ARG A 157 14.22 6.02 20.43
CA ARG A 157 13.48 6.25 19.18
C ARG A 157 12.75 4.99 18.71
N ASN A 158 13.38 3.83 18.75
CA ASN A 158 12.78 2.56 18.40
C ASN A 158 11.66 2.17 19.37
N PHE A 159 11.85 2.41 20.67
CA PHE A 159 10.82 2.21 21.69
C PHE A 159 9.60 3.09 21.44
N ILE A 160 9.78 4.40 21.19
CA ILE A 160 8.68 5.33 20.85
C ILE A 160 7.94 4.84 19.61
N LEU A 161 8.66 4.40 18.59
CA LEU A 161 8.08 3.88 17.34
C LEU A 161 7.21 2.64 17.59
N VAL A 162 7.70 1.70 18.39
CA VAL A 162 6.94 0.51 18.82
C VAL A 162 5.67 0.91 19.56
N VAL A 163 5.76 1.86 20.52
CA VAL A 163 4.61 2.33 21.29
C VAL A 163 3.58 3.02 20.39
N VAL A 164 4.01 3.85 19.45
CA VAL A 164 3.11 4.52 18.49
C VAL A 164 2.41 3.49 17.60
N ILE A 165 3.14 2.52 17.07
CA ILE A 165 2.57 1.48 16.22
C ILE A 165 1.60 0.59 17.01
N ALA A 166 1.96 0.20 18.23
CA ALA A 166 1.07 -0.57 19.12
C ALA A 166 -0.21 0.24 19.45
N GLY A 167 -0.08 1.54 19.66
CA GLY A 167 -1.22 2.45 19.87
C GLY A 167 -2.16 2.50 18.66
N ILE A 168 -1.61 2.62 17.44
CA ILE A 168 -2.39 2.56 16.20
C ILE A 168 -3.07 1.19 16.05
N GLY A 169 -2.37 0.10 16.33
CA GLY A 169 -2.94 -1.25 16.31
C GLY A 169 -4.09 -1.42 17.29
N ALA A 170 -3.95 -0.88 18.50
CA ALA A 170 -5.02 -0.88 19.53
C ALA A 170 -6.25 -0.06 19.08
N LEU A 171 -6.04 1.11 18.45
CA LEU A 171 -7.12 1.93 17.90
C LEU A 171 -7.88 1.20 16.79
N VAL A 172 -7.17 0.55 15.87
CA VAL A 172 -7.76 -0.24 14.79
C VAL A 172 -8.53 -1.44 15.35
N THR A 173 -7.95 -2.14 16.31
CA THR A 173 -8.60 -3.26 17.00
C THR A 173 -9.86 -2.79 17.72
N GLY A 174 -9.77 -1.69 18.46
CA GLY A 174 -10.93 -1.06 19.11
C GLY A 174 -12.03 -0.69 18.11
N PHE A 175 -11.67 -0.15 16.94
CA PHE A 175 -12.63 0.19 15.88
C PHE A 175 -13.34 -1.05 15.31
N LEU A 176 -12.63 -2.18 15.15
CA LEU A 176 -13.21 -3.41 14.62
C LEU A 176 -14.10 -4.13 15.64
N PHE A 177 -13.69 -4.19 16.90
CA PHE A 177 -14.34 -5.03 17.92
C PHE A 177 -15.32 -4.26 18.83
N ASN A 178 -15.19 -2.92 18.95
CA ASN A 178 -16.06 -2.11 19.78
C ASN A 178 -17.07 -1.32 18.93
N ASN A 179 -18.33 -1.72 18.98
CA ASN A 179 -19.42 -1.11 18.23
C ASN A 179 -19.59 0.39 18.54
N GLU A 180 -19.56 0.78 19.81
CA GLU A 180 -19.73 2.18 20.18
C GLU A 180 -18.58 3.06 19.68
N PHE A 181 -17.35 2.58 19.83
CA PHE A 181 -16.17 3.29 19.34
C PHE A 181 -16.23 3.46 17.83
N ARG A 182 -16.63 2.40 17.11
CA ARG A 182 -16.81 2.39 15.64
C ARG A 182 -17.87 3.40 15.20
N TYR A 183 -19.07 3.37 15.79
CA TYR A 183 -20.15 4.30 15.42
C TYR A 183 -19.78 5.75 15.71
N LYS A 184 -19.18 6.05 16.87
CA LYS A 184 -18.69 7.39 17.21
C LYS A 184 -17.60 7.86 16.23
N GLY A 185 -16.68 6.96 15.85
CA GLY A 185 -15.60 7.24 14.89
C GLY A 185 -16.15 7.54 13.48
N ILE A 186 -16.97 6.66 12.94
CA ILE A 186 -17.58 6.83 11.60
C ILE A 186 -18.42 8.11 11.55
N ARG A 187 -19.20 8.40 12.58
CA ARG A 187 -20.00 9.63 12.68
C ARG A 187 -19.13 10.88 12.64
N LYS A 188 -18.01 10.90 13.38
CA LYS A 188 -17.06 12.02 13.36
C LYS A 188 -16.44 12.21 11.97
N ILE A 189 -15.98 11.11 11.34
CA ILE A 189 -15.42 11.14 9.98
C ILE A 189 -16.46 11.62 8.97
N PHE A 190 -17.69 11.13 9.04
CA PHE A 190 -18.79 11.55 8.17
C PHE A 190 -19.11 13.04 8.32
N MET A 191 -19.15 13.55 9.56
CA MET A 191 -19.35 14.99 9.81
C MET A 191 -18.20 15.83 9.27
N LEU A 192 -16.95 15.35 9.42
CA LEU A 192 -15.77 16.03 8.88
C LEU A 192 -15.80 16.07 7.35
N ILE A 193 -16.10 14.94 6.71
CA ILE A 193 -16.23 14.84 5.25
C ILE A 193 -17.35 15.77 4.76
N ASN A 194 -18.52 15.76 5.39
CA ASN A 194 -19.63 16.66 5.03
C ASN A 194 -19.23 18.13 5.20
N LYS A 195 -18.51 18.50 6.25
CA LYS A 195 -18.00 19.85 6.44
C LYS A 195 -17.04 20.26 5.30
N VAL A 196 -16.15 19.37 4.90
CA VAL A 196 -15.19 19.61 3.79
C VAL A 196 -15.94 19.72 2.45
N ILE A 197 -16.86 18.80 2.17
CA ILE A 197 -17.65 18.82 0.93
C ILE A 197 -18.53 20.06 0.85
N TYR A 198 -19.17 20.44 1.97
CA TYR A 198 -19.97 21.65 2.03
C TYR A 198 -19.15 22.91 1.76
N ASN A 199 -17.96 23.01 2.35
CA ASN A 199 -17.07 24.15 2.15
C ASN A 199 -16.46 24.24 0.74
N LEU A 200 -16.30 23.09 0.04
CA LEU A 200 -15.70 23.05 -1.29
C LEU A 200 -16.74 23.09 -2.43
N PHE A 201 -17.90 22.47 -2.24
CA PHE A 201 -18.87 22.20 -3.29
C PHE A 201 -20.29 22.66 -2.97
N GLY A 202 -20.56 23.17 -1.76
CA GLY A 202 -21.91 23.55 -1.32
C GLY A 202 -22.91 22.39 -1.19
N ALA A 203 -22.44 21.14 -1.25
CA ALA A 203 -23.28 19.94 -1.22
C ALA A 203 -23.11 19.15 0.08
N LEU A 204 -24.14 18.38 0.46
CA LEU A 204 -24.08 17.49 1.62
C LEU A 204 -24.40 16.06 1.19
N ILE A 205 -23.71 15.10 1.80
CA ILE A 205 -24.03 13.68 1.63
C ILE A 205 -25.31 13.38 2.42
N PRO A 206 -26.36 12.79 1.78
CA PRO A 206 -27.61 12.47 2.45
C PRO A 206 -27.42 11.49 3.62
N LYS A 207 -28.24 11.65 4.68
CA LYS A 207 -28.20 10.75 5.85
C LYS A 207 -28.51 9.29 5.49
N ASN A 208 -29.32 9.05 4.46
CA ASN A 208 -29.63 7.69 3.98
C ASN A 208 -28.39 6.94 3.49
N ASN A 209 -27.45 7.64 2.84
CA ASN A 209 -26.18 7.04 2.40
C ASN A 209 -25.29 6.66 3.58
N TYR A 210 -25.33 7.46 4.66
CA TYR A 210 -24.60 7.14 5.89
C TYR A 210 -25.17 5.88 6.57
N SER A 211 -26.49 5.77 6.71
CA SER A 211 -27.14 4.61 7.33
C SER A 211 -26.93 3.33 6.51
N ALA A 212 -27.04 3.42 5.19
CA ALA A 212 -26.75 2.30 4.29
C ALA A 212 -25.29 1.86 4.39
N PHE A 213 -24.35 2.80 4.42
CA PHE A 213 -22.92 2.52 4.56
C PHE A 213 -22.60 1.85 5.89
N THR A 214 -23.10 2.36 7.02
CA THR A 214 -22.85 1.76 8.35
C THR A 214 -23.43 0.36 8.44
N LYS A 215 -24.63 0.11 7.92
CA LYS A 215 -25.23 -1.22 7.88
C LYS A 215 -24.42 -2.21 7.04
N GLN A 216 -23.91 -1.78 5.88
CA GLN A 216 -23.05 -2.61 5.03
C GLN A 216 -21.71 -2.93 5.72
N LEU A 217 -21.15 -1.97 6.45
CA LEU A 217 -19.92 -2.15 7.22
C LEU A 217 -20.11 -3.19 8.34
N ASP A 218 -21.20 -3.07 9.11
CA ASP A 218 -21.52 -3.99 10.19
C ASP A 218 -21.77 -5.41 9.68
N ASN A 219 -22.52 -5.55 8.59
CA ASN A 219 -22.73 -6.84 7.94
C ASN A 219 -21.39 -7.45 7.49
N GLY A 220 -20.48 -6.65 6.94
CA GLY A 220 -19.15 -7.08 6.56
C GLY A 220 -18.33 -7.58 7.74
N ILE A 221 -18.32 -6.85 8.85
CA ILE A 221 -17.61 -7.26 10.08
C ILE A 221 -18.18 -8.56 10.65
N ASN A 222 -19.50 -8.67 10.74
CA ASN A 222 -20.17 -9.88 11.21
C ASN A 222 -19.89 -11.09 10.30
N THR A 223 -19.88 -10.87 8.98
CA THR A 223 -19.54 -11.91 8.00
C THR A 223 -18.13 -12.42 8.19
N ILE A 224 -17.18 -11.53 8.42
CA ILE A 224 -15.77 -11.88 8.69
C ILE A 224 -15.66 -12.63 10.01
N HIS A 225 -16.30 -12.13 11.05
CA HIS A 225 -16.29 -12.76 12.38
C HIS A 225 -16.81 -14.20 12.34
N ASN A 226 -17.88 -14.45 11.58
CA ASN A 226 -18.49 -15.77 11.43
C ASN A 226 -17.72 -16.71 10.47
N ASN A 227 -16.82 -16.19 9.64
CA ASN A 227 -16.10 -16.97 8.63
C ASN A 227 -14.57 -16.88 8.78
N LYS A 228 -14.05 -16.97 10.00
CA LYS A 228 -12.62 -16.83 10.31
C LYS A 228 -11.71 -17.75 9.48
N LEU A 229 -12.14 -18.99 9.23
CA LEU A 229 -11.38 -19.94 8.40
C LEU A 229 -11.24 -19.52 6.94
N LYS A 230 -12.24 -18.83 6.38
CA LYS A 230 -12.14 -18.30 5.00
C LYS A 230 -11.23 -17.09 4.94
N LEU A 231 -11.11 -16.32 6.02
CA LEU A 231 -10.18 -15.19 6.11
C LEU A 231 -8.71 -15.65 6.11
N SER A 232 -8.42 -16.89 6.57
CA SER A 232 -7.05 -17.44 6.60
C SER A 232 -6.38 -17.46 5.22
N ARG A 233 -7.15 -17.63 4.13
CA ARG A 233 -6.62 -17.59 2.76
C ARG A 233 -6.16 -16.16 2.39
N ALA A 234 -6.95 -15.15 2.72
CA ALA A 234 -6.55 -13.76 2.49
C ALA A 234 -5.31 -13.40 3.32
N ILE A 235 -5.22 -13.88 4.56
CA ILE A 235 -4.05 -13.74 5.43
C ILE A 235 -2.82 -14.40 4.79
N ALA A 236 -2.95 -15.63 4.28
CA ALA A 236 -1.84 -16.34 3.65
C ALA A 236 -1.28 -15.56 2.44
N TYR A 237 -2.15 -14.97 1.61
CA TYR A 237 -1.71 -14.12 0.50
C TYR A 237 -1.03 -12.83 0.98
N ILE A 238 -1.50 -12.22 2.05
CA ILE A 238 -0.85 -11.03 2.64
C ILE A 238 0.52 -11.40 3.25
N CYS A 239 0.65 -12.54 3.89
CA CYS A 239 1.96 -13.04 4.33
C CYS A 239 2.88 -13.30 3.14
N GLY A 240 2.36 -13.87 2.05
CA GLY A 240 3.10 -14.03 0.79
C GLY A 240 3.59 -12.72 0.21
N ASP A 241 2.74 -11.69 0.19
CA ASP A 241 3.08 -10.33 -0.22
C ASP A 241 4.30 -9.79 0.55
N TRP A 242 4.30 -9.87 1.88
CA TRP A 242 5.42 -9.43 2.70
C TRP A 242 6.68 -10.28 2.52
N ILE A 243 6.54 -11.60 2.36
CA ILE A 243 7.68 -12.50 2.09
C ILE A 243 8.34 -12.10 0.77
N PHE A 244 7.58 -11.92 -0.30
CA PHE A 244 8.13 -11.50 -1.59
C PHE A 244 8.69 -10.08 -1.54
N THR A 245 8.10 -9.17 -0.76
CA THR A 245 8.62 -7.81 -0.57
C THR A 245 10.00 -7.83 0.09
N ILE A 246 10.19 -8.62 1.15
CA ILE A 246 11.48 -8.81 1.81
C ILE A 246 12.47 -9.53 0.86
N LEU A 247 11.98 -10.51 0.10
CA LEU A 247 12.78 -11.27 -0.85
C LEU A 247 13.35 -10.37 -1.96
N ILE A 248 12.62 -9.36 -2.45
CA ILE A 248 13.16 -8.40 -3.43
C ILE A 248 14.37 -7.70 -2.85
N LEU A 249 14.31 -7.21 -1.60
CA LEU A 249 15.46 -6.55 -0.97
C LEU A 249 16.63 -7.50 -0.79
N TYR A 250 16.37 -8.74 -0.37
CA TYR A 250 17.41 -9.78 -0.26
C TYR A 250 18.08 -10.04 -1.62
N LEU A 251 17.29 -10.21 -2.68
CA LEU A 251 17.80 -10.43 -4.03
C LEU A 251 18.54 -9.20 -4.57
N ALA A 252 18.16 -7.99 -4.18
CA ALA A 252 18.89 -6.78 -4.51
C ALA A 252 20.30 -6.78 -3.90
N PHE A 253 20.46 -7.20 -2.64
CA PHE A 253 21.78 -7.39 -2.03
C PHE A 253 22.59 -8.48 -2.73
N MET A 254 21.96 -9.61 -3.04
CA MET A 254 22.63 -10.69 -3.77
C MET A 254 23.05 -10.25 -5.19
N ALA A 255 22.26 -9.39 -5.83
CA ALA A 255 22.60 -8.82 -7.13
C ALA A 255 23.86 -7.95 -7.09
N VAL A 256 24.07 -7.22 -6.00
CA VAL A 256 25.25 -6.39 -5.73
C VAL A 256 26.44 -7.21 -5.19
N GLY A 257 26.29 -8.55 -5.06
CA GLY A 257 27.36 -9.44 -4.60
C GLY A 257 27.49 -9.53 -3.07
N ILE A 258 26.55 -8.98 -2.30
CA ILE A 258 26.61 -8.94 -0.84
C ILE A 258 25.72 -10.04 -0.26
N LYS A 259 26.32 -10.94 0.53
CA LYS A 259 25.60 -11.93 1.33
C LYS A 259 25.17 -11.29 2.65
N ILE A 260 23.90 -10.95 2.74
CA ILE A 260 23.33 -10.34 3.95
C ILE A 260 22.62 -11.39 4.81
N SER A 261 22.77 -11.31 6.13
CA SER A 261 22.00 -12.14 7.05
C SER A 261 20.54 -11.66 7.12
N ILE A 262 19.60 -12.59 7.33
CA ILE A 262 18.16 -12.26 7.43
C ILE A 262 17.90 -11.27 8.57
N GLY A 263 18.64 -11.36 9.68
CA GLY A 263 18.47 -10.43 10.81
C GLY A 263 18.82 -8.99 10.42
N VAL A 264 19.97 -8.78 9.78
CA VAL A 264 20.40 -7.46 9.30
C VAL A 264 19.41 -6.93 8.24
N LEU A 265 18.98 -7.79 7.31
CA LEU A 265 18.01 -7.46 6.28
C LEU A 265 16.70 -6.94 6.90
N LEU A 266 16.12 -7.69 7.85
CA LEU A 266 14.87 -7.33 8.52
C LEU A 266 15.01 -6.05 9.35
N ALA A 267 16.18 -5.83 9.98
CA ALA A 267 16.44 -4.62 10.75
C ALA A 267 16.41 -3.36 9.86
N GLY A 268 17.16 -3.38 8.75
CA GLY A 268 17.17 -2.27 7.79
C GLY A 268 15.79 -2.07 7.14
N PHE A 269 15.15 -3.17 6.72
CA PHE A 269 13.81 -3.14 6.14
C PHE A 269 12.77 -2.53 7.09
N ALA A 270 12.78 -2.93 8.37
CA ALA A 270 11.85 -2.41 9.38
C ALA A 270 11.97 -0.89 9.56
N VAL A 271 13.21 -0.38 9.64
CA VAL A 271 13.46 1.07 9.77
C VAL A 271 13.05 1.81 8.51
N GLY A 272 13.36 1.26 7.32
CA GLY A 272 12.92 1.84 6.06
C GLY A 272 11.39 1.91 5.94
N MET A 273 10.70 0.81 6.25
CA MET A 273 9.23 0.78 6.21
C MET A 273 8.59 1.72 7.24
N ALA A 274 9.22 1.92 8.39
CA ALA A 274 8.76 2.88 9.38
C ALA A 274 8.73 4.32 8.84
N THR A 275 9.67 4.71 7.98
CA THR A 275 9.68 6.04 7.34
C THR A 275 8.50 6.25 6.40
N THR A 276 7.97 5.19 5.79
CA THR A 276 6.82 5.28 4.88
C THR A 276 5.50 5.59 5.60
N LEU A 277 5.44 5.39 6.92
CA LEU A 277 4.30 5.77 7.75
C LEU A 277 4.16 7.29 7.90
N ILE A 278 5.22 8.05 7.61
CA ILE A 278 5.22 9.50 7.65
C ILE A 278 4.83 10.04 6.27
N PRO A 279 3.63 10.61 6.08
CA PRO A 279 3.11 10.95 4.74
C PRO A 279 3.62 12.30 4.24
N ILE A 280 4.90 12.61 4.44
CA ILE A 280 5.51 13.86 4.00
C ILE A 280 6.02 13.73 2.57
N LEU A 281 6.62 12.58 2.24
CA LEU A 281 7.26 12.32 0.95
C LEU A 281 6.48 11.28 0.15
N PRO A 282 6.27 11.48 -1.16
CA PRO A 282 5.61 10.51 -2.02
C PRO A 282 6.33 9.14 -1.95
N GLY A 283 5.60 8.11 -1.49
CA GLY A 283 6.17 6.76 -1.33
C GLY A 283 7.40 6.68 -0.42
N GLY A 284 7.68 7.69 0.43
CA GLY A 284 8.88 7.75 1.26
C GLY A 284 10.19 7.95 0.48
N LEU A 285 10.13 8.50 -0.75
CA LEU A 285 11.30 8.71 -1.61
C LEU A 285 12.39 9.52 -0.89
N GLY A 286 13.62 9.01 -0.94
CA GLY A 286 14.80 9.59 -0.28
C GLY A 286 14.91 9.18 1.19
N ALA A 287 13.85 9.33 1.97
CA ALA A 287 13.89 9.03 3.41
C ALA A 287 14.04 7.53 3.70
N MET A 288 13.33 6.69 2.95
CA MET A 288 13.40 5.24 3.12
C MET A 288 14.78 4.70 2.75
N GLU A 289 15.32 5.14 1.62
CA GLU A 289 16.63 4.74 1.11
C GLU A 289 17.75 5.13 2.09
N ILE A 290 17.75 6.38 2.53
CA ILE A 290 18.74 6.86 3.52
C ILE A 290 18.60 6.09 4.84
N ALA A 291 17.37 5.88 5.32
CA ALA A 291 17.13 5.18 6.57
C ALA A 291 17.62 3.72 6.52
N MET A 292 17.29 3.00 5.44
CA MET A 292 17.74 1.62 5.24
C MET A 292 19.26 1.54 5.10
N THR A 293 19.85 2.37 4.23
CA THR A 293 21.30 2.42 4.00
C THR A 293 22.05 2.73 5.29
N SER A 294 21.54 3.68 6.09
CA SER A 294 22.15 4.03 7.38
C SER A 294 22.19 2.85 8.35
N VAL A 295 21.13 2.04 8.41
CA VAL A 295 21.11 0.83 9.25
C VAL A 295 22.07 -0.21 8.71
N PHE A 296 22.08 -0.47 7.42
CA PHE A 296 22.96 -1.45 6.81
C PHE A 296 24.44 -1.05 6.98
N SER A 297 24.77 0.24 6.83
CA SER A 297 26.11 0.74 7.04
C SER A 297 26.55 0.62 8.50
N GLN A 298 25.67 0.92 9.47
CA GLN A 298 25.96 0.70 10.89
C GLN A 298 26.20 -0.78 11.23
N MET A 299 25.66 -1.69 10.43
CA MET A 299 25.85 -3.14 10.56
C MET A 299 27.02 -3.69 9.74
N GLY A 300 27.90 -2.81 9.23
CA GLY A 300 29.18 -3.16 8.58
C GLY A 300 29.07 -3.40 7.08
N ILE A 301 27.96 -3.03 6.43
CA ILE A 301 27.86 -3.07 4.97
C ILE A 301 28.33 -1.73 4.42
N ASP A 302 29.14 -1.77 3.35
CA ASP A 302 29.59 -0.56 2.66
C ASP A 302 28.40 0.31 2.24
N TRP A 303 28.52 1.64 2.43
CA TRP A 303 27.43 2.59 2.20
C TRP A 303 26.92 2.59 0.76
N ASP A 304 27.84 2.64 -0.21
CA ASP A 304 27.49 2.73 -1.63
C ASP A 304 26.82 1.45 -2.12
N SER A 305 27.30 0.32 -1.67
CA SER A 305 26.73 -1.00 -1.94
C SER A 305 25.33 -1.17 -1.32
N ALA A 306 25.17 -0.73 -0.07
CA ALA A 306 23.86 -0.74 0.61
C ALA A 306 22.85 0.20 -0.09
N LEU A 307 23.30 1.40 -0.48
CA LEU A 307 22.47 2.36 -1.22
C LEU A 307 22.06 1.79 -2.57
N MET A 308 22.98 1.15 -3.32
CA MET A 308 22.67 0.52 -4.58
C MET A 308 21.60 -0.57 -4.43
N ALA A 309 21.74 -1.45 -3.43
CA ALA A 309 20.74 -2.48 -3.17
C ALA A 309 19.37 -1.88 -2.82
N CYS A 310 19.32 -0.81 -2.03
CA CYS A 310 18.08 -0.09 -1.72
C CYS A 310 17.45 0.57 -2.96
N LEU A 311 18.27 1.11 -3.87
CA LEU A 311 17.79 1.69 -5.13
C LEU A 311 17.27 0.62 -6.10
N ILE A 312 17.95 -0.53 -6.21
CA ILE A 312 17.46 -1.68 -6.98
C ILE A 312 16.10 -2.14 -6.44
N TYR A 313 15.99 -2.29 -5.11
CA TYR A 313 14.72 -2.61 -4.47
C TYR A 313 13.63 -1.60 -4.87
N ARG A 314 13.94 -0.31 -4.85
CA ARG A 314 12.99 0.75 -5.22
C ARG A 314 12.57 0.68 -6.68
N VAL A 315 13.51 0.45 -7.59
CA VAL A 315 13.21 0.32 -9.03
C VAL A 315 12.28 -0.87 -9.27
N VAL A 316 12.59 -2.01 -8.69
CA VAL A 316 11.84 -3.26 -8.90
C VAL A 316 10.46 -3.23 -8.22
N TYR A 317 10.35 -2.66 -7.02
CA TYR A 317 9.12 -2.69 -6.23
C TYR A 317 8.17 -1.53 -6.53
N TYR A 318 8.69 -0.34 -6.93
CA TYR A 318 7.86 0.87 -7.14
C TYR A 318 7.86 1.36 -8.59
N ILE A 319 9.04 1.53 -9.21
CA ILE A 319 9.15 2.23 -10.49
C ILE A 319 8.65 1.35 -11.64
N ILE A 320 9.16 0.12 -11.77
CA ILE A 320 8.74 -0.81 -12.81
C ILE A 320 7.22 -1.08 -12.72
N PRO A 321 6.65 -1.46 -11.57
CA PRO A 321 5.21 -1.61 -11.45
C PRO A 321 4.44 -0.31 -11.70
N GLY A 322 5.01 0.85 -11.33
CA GLY A 322 4.43 2.16 -11.61
C GLY A 322 4.16 2.37 -13.08
N ILE A 323 5.16 2.10 -13.92
CA ILE A 323 5.05 2.21 -15.37
C ILE A 323 4.04 1.20 -15.93
N ILE A 324 4.14 -0.07 -15.50
CA ILE A 324 3.24 -1.14 -15.97
C ILE A 324 1.79 -0.86 -15.59
N SER A 325 1.55 -0.25 -14.42
CA SER A 325 0.20 0.03 -13.92
C SER A 325 -0.61 0.95 -14.83
N VAL A 326 0.04 1.82 -15.59
CA VAL A 326 -0.62 2.70 -16.57
C VAL A 326 -1.27 1.87 -17.69
N PHE A 327 -0.56 0.89 -18.21
CA PHE A 327 -1.07 0.00 -19.26
C PHE A 327 -2.17 -0.92 -18.73
N VAL A 328 -2.00 -1.44 -17.50
CA VAL A 328 -3.02 -2.27 -16.86
C VAL A 328 -4.29 -1.47 -16.59
N TYR A 329 -4.17 -0.19 -16.19
CA TYR A 329 -5.32 0.69 -16.01
C TYR A 329 -6.09 0.90 -17.32
N TRP A 330 -5.39 1.10 -18.44
CA TRP A 330 -6.04 1.20 -19.76
C TRP A 330 -6.75 -0.10 -20.12
N GLY A 331 -6.14 -1.25 -19.89
CA GLY A 331 -6.79 -2.55 -20.10
C GLY A 331 -8.05 -2.73 -19.25
N LEU A 332 -8.02 -2.30 -17.98
CA LEU A 332 -9.19 -2.29 -17.11
C LEU A 332 -10.31 -1.39 -17.64
N LYS A 333 -9.97 -0.22 -18.16
CA LYS A 333 -10.93 0.73 -18.74
C LYS A 333 -11.58 0.20 -20.02
N LEU A 334 -10.82 -0.51 -20.85
CA LEU A 334 -11.33 -1.14 -22.06
C LEU A 334 -12.22 -2.36 -21.76
N SER A 335 -11.98 -3.06 -20.64
CA SER A 335 -12.76 -4.21 -20.18
C SER A 335 -13.93 -3.84 -19.25
N GLU A 336 -14.22 -2.55 -19.08
CA GLU A 336 -15.43 -2.13 -18.34
C GLU A 336 -16.67 -2.70 -19.02
N PRO A 337 -17.62 -3.31 -18.27
CA PRO A 337 -18.91 -3.65 -18.83
C PRO A 337 -19.51 -2.38 -19.44
N MET A 338 -19.86 -2.45 -20.73
CA MET A 338 -20.51 -1.32 -21.39
C MET A 338 -21.76 -0.98 -20.57
N ALA A 339 -21.78 0.21 -19.95
CA ALA A 339 -22.97 0.71 -19.32
C ALA A 339 -24.05 0.72 -20.41
N MET A 340 -25.12 -0.05 -20.22
CA MET A 340 -26.26 -0.01 -21.16
C MET A 340 -26.61 1.46 -21.35
N THR A 341 -26.49 1.95 -22.56
CA THR A 341 -26.90 3.32 -22.89
C THR A 341 -28.33 3.43 -22.45
N LYS A 342 -28.74 4.57 -21.85
CA LYS A 342 -30.07 4.81 -21.33
C LYS A 342 -31.17 4.40 -22.34
N ASN A 343 -30.88 4.52 -23.64
CA ASN A 343 -31.77 4.10 -24.74
C ASN A 343 -31.87 2.56 -24.85
N LYS A 344 -30.78 1.79 -24.70
CA LYS A 344 -30.82 0.32 -24.69
C LYS A 344 -31.49 -0.26 -23.45
N ALA A 345 -31.29 0.40 -22.28
CA ALA A 345 -31.99 0.01 -21.05
C ALA A 345 -33.51 0.26 -21.14
N LYS A 346 -33.91 1.32 -21.84
CA LYS A 346 -35.32 1.61 -22.10
C LYS A 346 -35.92 0.60 -23.06
N GLU A 347 -35.22 0.31 -24.16
CA GLU A 347 -35.63 -0.71 -25.15
C GLU A 347 -35.73 -2.12 -24.51
N TYR A 348 -34.84 -2.46 -23.57
CA TYR A 348 -34.92 -3.71 -22.84
C TYR A 348 -36.12 -3.78 -21.89
N MET A 349 -36.43 -2.67 -21.19
CA MET A 349 -37.59 -2.59 -20.32
C MET A 349 -38.90 -2.57 -21.10
N ASP A 350 -38.95 -1.90 -22.27
CA ASP A 350 -40.12 -1.87 -23.15
C ASP A 350 -40.40 -3.27 -23.75
N ASN A 351 -39.37 -4.03 -24.12
CA ASN A 351 -39.47 -5.41 -24.62
C ASN A 351 -39.85 -6.44 -23.53
N GLU A 352 -39.47 -6.25 -22.26
CA GLU A 352 -39.94 -7.09 -21.15
C GLU A 352 -41.39 -6.77 -20.73
N ALA A 353 -41.89 -5.58 -21.02
CA ALA A 353 -43.25 -5.20 -20.72
C ALA A 353 -44.26 -5.69 -21.78
N GLU A 354 -43.80 -6.07 -22.98
CA GLU A 354 -44.61 -6.62 -24.08
C GLU A 354 -44.69 -8.16 -24.09
N ASN A 355 -43.91 -8.87 -23.24
CA ASN A 355 -43.99 -10.32 -23.04
C ASN A 355 -44.64 -10.67 -21.70
#